data_c82ec0e0b716b5097fa071185449c0af
#
_entry.id   c82ec0e0b716b5097fa071185449c0af
#
_cell.length_a   1.000
_cell.length_b   1.000
_cell.length_c   1.000
_cell.angle_alpha   90.00
_cell.angle_beta   90.00
_cell.angle_gamma   90.00
#
_symmetry.space_group_name_H-M   'P 1'
#
loop_
_entity.id
_entity.type
_entity.pdbx_description
1 polymer ?
#
loop_
_entity_poly.entity_id
_entity_poly.type
_entity_poly.pdbx_seq_one_letter_code
_entity_poly.pdbx_strand_id
1 'polypeptide(L)'
;MSLPRPLAICVVALLVAACGYVETTPPAPTPADFGGIAIEFAKRGIHPDHIVAGDPGCTDKVLAPTAISFDASGLDQTRTVRIYLYIFRDRATFERLRASIDDCARSFVTDAETYASVEQSPFVLAGQGPWGPQFEAALRTGLGTAAGTGD
;
A
#
# COMPACT_ATOMS: atom_id res chain seq x y z
N MET A 1 62.48 -8.42 39.28
CA MET A 1 61.14 -8.99 39.52
C MET A 1 60.19 -8.32 38.52
N SER A 2 59.88 -9.07 37.47
CA SER A 2 59.05 -8.56 36.32
C SER A 2 57.60 -9.02 36.52
N LEU A 3 56.69 -8.05 36.63
CA LEU A 3 55.25 -8.32 36.64
C LEU A 3 54.73 -8.56 35.20
N PRO A 4 53.88 -9.54 34.97
CA PRO A 4 53.35 -9.82 33.64
C PRO A 4 52.26 -8.81 33.26
N ARG A 5 52.36 -8.31 32.04
CA ARG A 5 51.39 -7.45 31.34
C ARG A 5 50.49 -8.29 30.40
N PRO A 6 49.48 -8.99 30.88
CA PRO A 6 48.45 -9.44 29.94
C PRO A 6 47.01 -9.11 30.32
N LEU A 7 46.75 -8.15 31.23
CA LEU A 7 45.37 -7.89 31.69
C LEU A 7 44.70 -6.66 31.03
N ALA A 8 45.38 -5.93 30.17
CA ALA A 8 44.84 -4.71 29.55
C ALA A 8 44.22 -4.90 28.18
N ILE A 9 44.30 -6.11 27.57
CA ILE A 9 43.83 -6.35 26.19
C ILE A 9 42.38 -6.88 26.14
N CYS A 10 41.85 -7.46 27.22
CA CYS A 10 40.49 -8.03 27.21
C CYS A 10 39.33 -7.05 27.43
N VAL A 11 39.61 -5.80 27.84
CA VAL A 11 38.53 -4.82 28.14
C VAL A 11 38.10 -4.03 26.90
N VAL A 12 38.93 -3.94 25.86
CA VAL A 12 38.59 -3.17 24.64
C VAL A 12 37.73 -3.98 23.68
N ALA A 13 37.75 -5.31 23.75
CA ALA A 13 36.96 -6.17 22.83
C ALA A 13 35.47 -6.30 23.18
N LEU A 14 35.02 -5.84 24.34
CA LEU A 14 33.63 -5.96 24.81
C LEU A 14 32.77 -4.71 24.52
N LEU A 15 33.34 -3.64 23.98
CA LEU A 15 32.59 -2.41 23.70
C LEU A 15 32.09 -2.25 22.25
N VAL A 16 32.38 -3.21 21.37
CA VAL A 16 31.96 -3.16 19.94
C VAL A 16 30.71 -3.96 19.62
N ALA A 17 30.18 -4.71 20.58
CA ALA A 17 29.00 -5.59 20.36
C ALA A 17 27.64 -4.94 20.69
N ALA A 18 27.59 -3.63 20.96
CA ALA A 18 26.35 -2.93 21.33
C ALA A 18 25.83 -1.98 20.22
N CYS A 19 26.21 -2.19 18.95
CA CYS A 19 25.39 -1.70 17.84
C CYS A 19 24.22 -2.67 17.67
N GLY A 20 23.25 -2.59 18.58
CA GLY A 20 21.95 -3.21 18.37
C GLY A 20 21.41 -2.71 17.04
N TYR A 21 21.16 -3.62 16.11
CA TYR A 21 20.32 -3.35 14.97
C TYR A 21 18.98 -2.88 15.53
N VAL A 22 18.76 -1.58 15.53
CA VAL A 22 17.42 -1.03 15.67
C VAL A 22 16.74 -1.40 14.35
N GLU A 23 16.05 -2.54 14.33
CA GLU A 23 15.08 -2.80 13.28
C GLU A 23 14.02 -1.71 13.40
N THR A 24 14.23 -0.62 12.71
CA THR A 24 13.20 0.39 12.49
C THR A 24 12.21 -0.21 11.50
N THR A 25 11.28 -0.99 12.02
CA THR A 25 10.13 -1.41 11.22
C THR A 25 9.46 -0.14 10.71
N PRO A 26 9.36 0.06 9.39
CA PRO A 26 8.70 1.25 8.87
C PRO A 26 7.31 1.40 9.48
N PRO A 27 6.86 2.61 9.80
CA PRO A 27 5.49 2.81 10.27
C PRO A 27 4.52 2.23 9.26
N ALA A 28 3.38 1.72 9.75
CA ALA A 28 2.32 1.25 8.86
C ALA A 28 1.90 2.39 7.92
N PRO A 29 1.71 2.11 6.62
CA PRO A 29 1.14 3.11 5.72
C PRO A 29 -0.20 3.59 6.27
N THR A 30 -0.43 4.88 6.16
CA THR A 30 -1.63 5.53 6.65
C THR A 30 -2.38 6.15 5.46
N PRO A 31 -3.65 6.51 5.60
CA PRO A 31 -4.35 7.28 4.59
C PRO A 31 -3.64 8.57 4.16
N ALA A 32 -2.72 9.10 4.97
CA ALA A 32 -1.89 10.25 4.61
C ALA A 32 -0.92 9.96 3.45
N ASP A 33 -0.57 8.69 3.24
CA ASP A 33 0.31 8.26 2.15
C ASP A 33 -0.37 8.32 0.78
N PHE A 34 -1.69 8.48 0.74
CA PHE A 34 -2.46 8.62 -0.50
C PHE A 34 -2.06 9.83 -1.34
N GLY A 35 -1.55 10.90 -0.72
CA GLY A 35 -1.15 12.10 -1.45
C GLY A 35 -0.14 11.83 -2.56
N GLY A 36 0.85 11.00 -2.32
CA GLY A 36 1.82 10.58 -3.31
C GLY A 36 1.19 9.77 -4.45
N ILE A 37 0.30 8.84 -4.11
CA ILE A 37 -0.42 8.00 -5.08
C ILE A 37 -1.33 8.86 -5.95
N ALA A 38 -2.08 9.80 -5.36
CA ALA A 38 -2.95 10.72 -6.08
C ALA A 38 -2.19 11.59 -7.10
N ILE A 39 -0.98 12.04 -6.75
CA ILE A 39 -0.11 12.79 -7.65
C ILE A 39 0.30 11.91 -8.85
N GLU A 40 0.66 10.66 -8.62
CA GLU A 40 1.03 9.73 -9.69
C GLU A 40 -0.16 9.41 -10.61
N PHE A 41 -1.37 9.33 -10.07
CA PHE A 41 -2.58 9.17 -10.84
C PHE A 41 -2.86 10.42 -11.70
N ALA A 42 -2.79 11.62 -11.10
CA ALA A 42 -3.01 12.86 -11.82
C ALA A 42 -2.03 13.08 -12.98
N LYS A 43 -0.75 12.73 -12.80
CA LYS A 43 0.26 12.77 -13.87
C LYS A 43 -0.10 11.89 -15.07
N ARG A 44 -0.93 10.87 -14.86
CA ARG A 44 -1.37 9.90 -15.88
C ARG A 44 -2.78 10.15 -16.40
N GLY A 45 -3.36 11.32 -16.07
CA GLY A 45 -4.67 11.73 -16.54
C GLY A 45 -5.84 11.09 -15.81
N ILE A 46 -5.61 10.55 -14.62
CA ILE A 46 -6.66 10.09 -13.70
C ILE A 46 -6.96 11.21 -12.71
N HIS A 47 -8.22 11.47 -12.46
CA HIS A 47 -8.69 12.54 -11.57
C HIS A 47 -9.38 11.95 -10.35
N PRO A 48 -8.65 11.74 -9.21
CA PRO A 48 -9.27 11.33 -7.95
C PRO A 48 -10.09 12.47 -7.33
N ASP A 49 -11.28 12.15 -6.85
CA ASP A 49 -12.19 13.08 -6.15
C ASP A 49 -12.91 12.37 -5.00
N HIS A 50 -13.61 13.10 -4.13
CA HIS A 50 -14.40 12.57 -3.02
C HIS A 50 -13.65 11.51 -2.18
N ILE A 51 -12.43 11.88 -1.74
CA ILE A 51 -11.53 10.98 -1.02
C ILE A 51 -12.02 10.80 0.42
N VAL A 52 -12.23 9.54 0.84
CA VAL A 52 -12.67 9.18 2.18
C VAL A 52 -11.69 8.19 2.80
N ALA A 53 -11.01 8.59 3.86
CA ALA A 53 -10.14 7.71 4.63
C ALA A 53 -10.93 6.78 5.56
N GLY A 54 -10.47 5.54 5.73
CA GLY A 54 -11.10 4.57 6.61
C GLY A 54 -12.34 3.88 6.01
N ASP A 55 -12.55 4.03 4.71
CA ASP A 55 -13.67 3.39 4.01
C ASP A 55 -13.18 2.21 3.14
N PRO A 56 -13.35 0.97 3.61
CA PRO A 56 -13.01 -0.22 2.83
C PRO A 56 -14.13 -0.68 1.88
N GLY A 57 -15.26 0.01 1.80
CA GLY A 57 -16.43 -0.40 1.04
C GLY A 57 -17.29 -1.48 1.70
N CYS A 58 -16.91 -1.95 2.88
CA CYS A 58 -17.61 -2.96 3.66
C CYS A 58 -17.45 -2.71 5.16
N THR A 59 -18.02 -3.60 5.99
CA THR A 59 -17.98 -3.46 7.46
C THR A 59 -16.74 -4.06 8.12
N ASP A 60 -15.73 -4.47 7.34
CA ASP A 60 -14.51 -5.08 7.87
C ASP A 60 -13.65 -4.03 8.60
N LYS A 61 -13.55 -4.21 9.93
CA LYS A 61 -12.80 -3.31 10.80
C LYS A 61 -11.29 -3.50 10.70
N VAL A 62 -10.82 -4.61 10.16
CA VAL A 62 -9.39 -4.89 9.97
C VAL A 62 -8.88 -4.19 8.72
N LEU A 63 -9.71 -4.08 7.68
CA LEU A 63 -9.37 -3.37 6.45
C LEU A 63 -9.54 -1.85 6.59
N ALA A 64 -10.49 -1.37 7.38
CA ALA A 64 -10.79 0.05 7.50
C ALA A 64 -9.55 0.95 7.77
N PRO A 65 -8.63 0.61 8.70
CA PRO A 65 -7.44 1.44 8.95
C PRO A 65 -6.46 1.52 7.78
N THR A 66 -6.57 0.63 6.81
CA THR A 66 -5.68 0.56 5.63
C THR A 66 -6.35 1.09 4.37
N ALA A 67 -7.63 1.42 4.43
CA ALA A 67 -8.45 1.69 3.27
C ALA A 67 -8.70 3.18 3.05
N ILE A 68 -8.75 3.55 1.77
CA ILE A 68 -9.19 4.85 1.28
C ILE A 68 -10.12 4.59 0.11
N SER A 69 -11.29 5.21 0.11
CA SER A 69 -12.14 5.23 -1.07
C SER A 69 -12.07 6.58 -1.77
N PHE A 70 -12.20 6.59 -3.08
CA PHE A 70 -12.26 7.80 -3.88
C PHE A 70 -13.04 7.54 -5.17
N ASP A 71 -13.59 8.61 -5.73
CA ASP A 71 -14.16 8.59 -7.06
C ASP A 71 -13.07 8.91 -8.08
N ALA A 72 -13.08 8.25 -9.24
CA ALA A 72 -12.10 8.51 -10.28
C ALA A 72 -12.71 8.45 -11.67
N SER A 73 -12.13 9.25 -12.57
CA SER A 73 -12.42 9.26 -14.00
C SER A 73 -11.16 9.68 -14.76
N GLY A 74 -11.18 9.61 -16.07
CA GLY A 74 -10.10 10.06 -16.93
C GLY A 74 -9.78 9.06 -18.04
N LEU A 75 -9.03 9.48 -19.03
CA LEU A 75 -8.69 8.66 -20.19
C LEU A 75 -9.96 8.09 -20.88
N ASP A 76 -10.00 6.80 -21.10
CA ASP A 76 -11.15 6.08 -21.65
C ASP A 76 -12.25 5.76 -20.61
N GLN A 77 -12.00 6.05 -19.32
CA GLN A 77 -12.99 5.96 -18.26
C GLN A 77 -13.75 7.30 -18.11
N THR A 78 -14.74 7.52 -18.98
CA THR A 78 -15.52 8.76 -19.02
C THR A 78 -16.54 8.90 -17.90
N ARG A 79 -17.00 7.78 -17.35
CA ARG A 79 -17.91 7.73 -16.20
C ARG A 79 -17.07 7.63 -14.93
N THR A 80 -17.44 8.42 -13.94
CA THR A 80 -16.85 8.31 -12.60
C THR A 80 -17.15 6.94 -12.00
N VAL A 81 -16.12 6.31 -11.45
CA VAL A 81 -16.20 5.03 -10.74
C VAL A 81 -15.69 5.18 -9.32
N ARG A 82 -16.31 4.47 -8.39
CA ARG A 82 -15.82 4.37 -7.02
C ARG A 82 -14.72 3.33 -6.95
N ILE A 83 -13.58 3.71 -6.38
CA ILE A 83 -12.42 2.86 -6.20
C ILE A 83 -12.06 2.80 -4.72
N TYR A 84 -11.70 1.62 -4.25
CA TYR A 84 -11.19 1.36 -2.91
C TYR A 84 -9.70 1.00 -3.02
N LEU A 85 -8.85 1.78 -2.36
CA LEU A 85 -7.42 1.54 -2.27
C LEU A 85 -7.11 1.00 -0.88
N TYR A 86 -6.44 -0.14 -0.83
CA TYR A 86 -5.94 -0.73 0.41
C TYR A 86 -4.41 -0.61 0.42
N ILE A 87 -3.89 -0.03 1.50
CA ILE A 87 -2.47 0.25 1.70
C ILE A 87 -1.99 -0.60 2.86
N PHE A 88 -1.17 -1.61 2.59
CA PHE A 88 -0.66 -2.51 3.62
C PHE A 88 0.73 -2.09 4.10
N ARG A 89 1.02 -2.41 5.35
CA ARG A 89 2.28 -2.08 6.00
C ARG A 89 3.48 -2.76 5.31
N ASP A 90 3.29 -4.01 4.94
CA ASP A 90 4.31 -4.87 4.41
C ASP A 90 3.68 -6.01 3.59
N ARG A 91 4.54 -6.75 2.90
CA ARG A 91 4.12 -7.87 2.06
C ARG A 91 3.41 -8.99 2.84
N ALA A 92 3.84 -9.28 4.06
CA ALA A 92 3.22 -10.35 4.87
C ALA A 92 1.78 -9.99 5.25
N THR A 93 1.54 -8.71 5.59
CA THR A 93 0.19 -8.20 5.86
C THR A 93 -0.67 -8.21 4.59
N PHE A 94 -0.10 -7.81 3.44
CA PHE A 94 -0.75 -7.91 2.14
C PHE A 94 -1.19 -9.36 1.85
N GLU A 95 -0.28 -10.33 1.92
CA GLU A 95 -0.57 -11.73 1.62
C GLU A 95 -1.64 -12.32 2.57
N ARG A 96 -1.61 -11.94 3.84
CA ARG A 96 -2.58 -12.39 4.83
C ARG A 96 -3.98 -11.84 4.61
N LEU A 97 -4.10 -10.56 4.21
CA LEU A 97 -5.37 -9.85 4.11
C LEU A 97 -5.92 -9.76 2.69
N ARG A 98 -5.17 -10.22 1.68
CA ARG A 98 -5.59 -10.11 0.28
C ARG A 98 -6.96 -10.73 0.02
N ALA A 99 -7.23 -11.92 0.57
CA ALA A 99 -8.52 -12.58 0.41
C ALA A 99 -9.68 -11.80 1.07
N SER A 100 -9.41 -11.07 2.16
CA SER A 100 -10.41 -10.24 2.83
C SER A 100 -10.90 -9.09 1.93
N ILE A 101 -10.06 -8.61 1.00
CA ILE A 101 -10.47 -7.60 0.02
C ILE A 101 -11.51 -8.17 -0.95
N ASP A 102 -11.31 -9.39 -1.45
CA ASP A 102 -12.27 -10.03 -2.35
C ASP A 102 -13.59 -10.33 -1.63
N ASP A 103 -13.53 -10.70 -0.36
CA ASP A 103 -14.72 -10.85 0.47
C ASP A 103 -15.43 -9.51 0.69
N CYS A 104 -14.68 -8.45 0.93
CA CYS A 104 -15.20 -7.09 1.07
C CYS A 104 -15.85 -6.60 -0.24
N ALA A 105 -15.27 -6.94 -1.39
CA ALA A 105 -15.78 -6.56 -2.71
C ALA A 105 -17.22 -6.99 -2.96
N ARG A 106 -17.69 -8.07 -2.35
CA ARG A 106 -19.10 -8.51 -2.42
C ARG A 106 -20.09 -7.47 -1.89
N SER A 107 -19.64 -6.49 -1.13
CA SER A 107 -20.48 -5.41 -0.60
C SER A 107 -20.67 -4.25 -1.57
N PHE A 108 -19.73 -4.03 -2.50
CA PHE A 108 -19.78 -2.90 -3.43
C PHE A 108 -19.78 -3.30 -4.91
N VAL A 109 -19.52 -4.56 -5.22
CA VAL A 109 -19.60 -5.10 -6.57
C VAL A 109 -20.96 -5.77 -6.75
N THR A 110 -21.77 -5.24 -7.66
CA THR A 110 -23.11 -5.75 -7.92
C THR A 110 -23.13 -6.90 -8.92
N ASP A 111 -22.11 -6.99 -9.77
CA ASP A 111 -21.91 -8.05 -10.75
C ASP A 111 -20.47 -8.57 -10.62
N ALA A 112 -20.34 -9.81 -10.17
CA ALA A 112 -19.04 -10.43 -9.91
C ALA A 112 -18.16 -10.57 -11.18
N GLU A 113 -18.78 -10.66 -12.37
CA GLU A 113 -18.03 -10.73 -13.64
C GLU A 113 -17.37 -9.41 -14.00
N THR A 114 -17.82 -8.32 -13.40
CA THR A 114 -17.28 -6.97 -13.62
C THR A 114 -16.41 -6.48 -12.46
N TYR A 115 -16.07 -7.35 -11.50
CA TYR A 115 -15.10 -7.01 -10.46
C TYR A 115 -13.75 -6.70 -11.08
N ALA A 116 -13.25 -5.50 -10.81
CA ALA A 116 -11.95 -5.04 -11.27
C ALA A 116 -11.00 -4.82 -10.10
N SER A 117 -9.77 -5.31 -10.22
CA SER A 117 -8.72 -5.07 -9.23
C SER A 117 -7.35 -4.88 -9.89
N VAL A 118 -6.53 -4.03 -9.25
CA VAL A 118 -5.12 -3.81 -9.61
C VAL A 118 -4.27 -4.04 -8.39
N GLU A 119 -3.30 -4.94 -8.49
CA GLU A 119 -2.39 -5.27 -7.41
C GLU A 119 -0.98 -4.80 -7.72
N GLN A 120 -0.40 -4.07 -6.79
CA GLN A 120 1.01 -3.70 -6.73
C GLN A 120 1.43 -3.69 -5.27
N SER A 121 1.88 -4.85 -4.78
CA SER A 121 2.24 -4.99 -3.35
C SER A 121 3.15 -3.85 -2.88
N PRO A 122 2.83 -3.17 -1.78
CA PRO A 122 1.84 -3.51 -0.76
C PRO A 122 0.44 -2.88 -0.97
N PHE A 123 0.07 -2.54 -2.20
CA PHE A 123 -1.18 -1.85 -2.53
C PHE A 123 -2.15 -2.74 -3.31
N VAL A 124 -3.44 -2.54 -3.09
CA VAL A 124 -4.52 -3.12 -3.91
C VAL A 124 -5.55 -2.04 -4.20
N LEU A 125 -5.93 -1.91 -5.48
CA LEU A 125 -7.13 -1.20 -5.89
C LEU A 125 -8.23 -2.20 -6.19
N ALA A 126 -9.45 -1.90 -5.82
CA ALA A 126 -10.64 -2.71 -6.13
C ALA A 126 -11.84 -1.81 -6.40
N GLY A 127 -12.75 -2.27 -7.26
CA GLY A 127 -13.96 -1.53 -7.57
C GLY A 127 -14.89 -2.27 -8.52
N GLN A 128 -16.02 -1.64 -8.80
CA GLN A 128 -16.93 -2.11 -9.84
C GLN A 128 -16.37 -1.72 -11.20
N GLY A 129 -16.09 -2.71 -12.02
CA GLY A 129 -15.70 -2.54 -13.42
C GLY A 129 -16.89 -2.79 -14.39
N PRO A 130 -16.59 -3.06 -15.67
CA PRO A 130 -15.25 -3.06 -16.23
C PRO A 130 -14.65 -1.64 -16.29
N TRP A 131 -13.38 -1.51 -16.03
CA TRP A 131 -12.65 -0.25 -16.23
C TRP A 131 -12.15 -0.16 -17.68
N GLY A 132 -12.00 1.07 -18.19
CA GLY A 132 -11.38 1.30 -19.49
C GLY A 132 -9.93 0.79 -19.50
N PRO A 133 -9.47 0.13 -20.58
CA PRO A 133 -8.12 -0.43 -20.62
C PRO A 133 -6.99 0.58 -20.38
N GLN A 134 -7.12 1.80 -20.88
CA GLN A 134 -6.12 2.85 -20.66
C GLN A 134 -6.16 3.36 -19.21
N PHE A 135 -7.35 3.49 -18.65
CA PHE A 135 -7.55 3.88 -17.26
C PHE A 135 -6.96 2.84 -16.30
N GLU A 136 -7.24 1.54 -16.52
CA GLU A 136 -6.68 0.46 -15.69
C GLU A 136 -5.15 0.40 -15.80
N ALA A 137 -4.59 0.53 -17.01
CA ALA A 137 -3.14 0.58 -17.22
C ALA A 137 -2.48 1.76 -16.50
N ALA A 138 -3.13 2.93 -16.52
CA ALA A 138 -2.65 4.12 -15.83
C ALA A 138 -2.73 3.97 -14.30
N LEU A 139 -3.80 3.35 -13.76
CA LEU A 139 -3.90 2.99 -12.35
C LEU A 139 -2.75 2.05 -11.94
N ARG A 140 -2.52 1.00 -12.71
CA ARG A 140 -1.47 0.01 -12.46
C ARG A 140 -0.08 0.67 -12.45
N THR A 141 0.23 1.48 -13.47
CA THR A 141 1.53 2.16 -13.57
C THR A 141 1.71 3.20 -12.46
N GLY A 142 0.66 3.98 -12.16
CA GLY A 142 0.70 4.97 -11.08
C GLY A 142 0.93 4.34 -9.72
N LEU A 143 0.25 3.23 -9.46
CA LEU A 143 0.39 2.49 -8.20
C LEU A 143 1.78 1.84 -8.09
N GLY A 144 2.30 1.27 -9.19
CA GLY A 144 3.66 0.71 -9.25
C GLY A 144 4.74 1.76 -8.98
N THR A 145 4.61 2.94 -9.58
CA THR A 145 5.54 4.06 -9.32
C THR A 145 5.48 4.49 -7.84
N ALA A 146 4.30 4.60 -7.28
CA ALA A 146 4.13 4.94 -5.86
C ALA A 146 4.68 3.84 -4.93
N ALA A 147 4.61 2.58 -5.33
CA ALA A 147 5.20 1.45 -4.61
C ALA A 147 6.74 1.36 -4.73
N GLY A 148 7.36 2.21 -5.56
CA GLY A 148 8.79 2.15 -5.86
C GLY A 148 9.19 0.99 -6.77
N THR A 149 8.25 0.37 -7.49
CA THR A 149 8.45 -0.73 -8.45
C THR A 149 8.18 -0.33 -9.89
N GLY A 150 7.79 0.93 -10.11
CA GLY A 150 7.55 1.49 -11.43
C GLY A 150 8.85 2.06 -12.02
N ASP A 151 9.24 1.58 -13.20
CA ASP A 151 10.28 2.20 -14.06
C ASP A 151 9.72 3.44 -14.76
#